data_06d3a9d7d78c1e9956e2940e2a330c0e
#
_entry.id   06d3a9d7d78c1e9956e2940e2a330c0e
#
_cell.length_a   1.000
_cell.length_b   1.000
_cell.length_c   1.000
_cell.angle_alpha   90.00
_cell.angle_beta   90.00
_cell.angle_gamma   90.00
#
_symmetry.space_group_name_H-M   'P 1'
#
loop_
_entity.id
_entity.type
_entity.pdbx_description
1 polymer ?
#
loop_
_entity_poly.entity_id
_entity_poly.type
_entity_poly.pdbx_seq_one_letter_code
_entity_poly.pdbx_strand_id
1 'polypeptide(L)'
;MRRSGGALSAFIGAAIVLTLAADVAVLVSRAGGEDDRPAGDLVSVDRNAAPQAPAVAPLTRRHRPDLLVAGASSLPPQAVERARRIKGVAGLTVVDAARAGVGGRRMGLLGVDPSTFRAFVPEATAESDQLWRTIASGGIAVSFEQGRDGALPLGAVVTAGRSSAPGQVRVGAYASMGIGDIDAVVSREQARALGLPTGNALVISAPKADVGKVVKALKKILPRGTKVATLTRSRTPASPAKQKGRPQLTGRPDGASGDRTPITGNRMTPTMRTVLLEIAGLFGPFPVIGCYRSTGDPQDHGDGRACDFMESTGGRMPSAGAQRHGDQVARYAVANARRLGISYVIWKQHIWNVRGGGWRPMEDRGSLTQNHYDHVHISVLR
;
A
#
# COMPACT_ATOMS: atom_id res chain seq x y z
N MET A 1 -34.81 49.50 7.85
CA MET A 1 -35.59 49.13 9.07
C MET A 1 -35.46 47.64 9.38
N ARG A 2 -34.97 47.35 10.63
CA ARG A 2 -35.11 46.12 11.46
C ARG A 2 -34.78 44.78 10.81
N ARG A 3 -33.59 44.23 11.02
CA ARG A 3 -33.13 43.29 12.08
C ARG A 3 -34.13 42.18 12.44
N SER A 4 -33.83 40.94 12.00
CA SER A 4 -34.15 39.71 12.74
C SER A 4 -33.13 38.63 12.37
N GLY A 5 -32.06 38.55 13.14
CA GLY A 5 -31.06 37.48 13.09
C GLY A 5 -30.59 37.26 14.52
N GLY A 6 -31.18 36.33 15.25
CA GLY A 6 -30.81 36.14 16.64
C GLY A 6 -31.48 35.00 17.39
N ALA A 7 -32.09 34.02 16.68
CA ALA A 7 -32.80 32.94 17.36
C ALA A 7 -32.28 31.51 17.11
N LEU A 8 -31.36 31.31 16.17
CA LEU A 8 -30.90 29.96 15.80
C LEU A 8 -29.63 29.49 16.55
N SER A 9 -28.87 30.43 17.14
CA SER A 9 -27.62 30.07 17.84
C SER A 9 -27.82 29.68 19.30
N ALA A 10 -28.99 30.00 19.90
CA ALA A 10 -29.30 29.69 21.30
C ALA A 10 -29.80 28.25 21.53
N PHE A 11 -30.35 27.61 20.50
CA PHE A 11 -30.90 26.24 20.62
C PHE A 11 -29.87 25.13 20.52
N ILE A 12 -28.73 25.35 19.85
CA ILE A 12 -27.67 24.33 19.71
C ILE A 12 -26.85 24.24 21.01
N GLY A 13 -26.65 25.32 21.72
CA GLY A 13 -25.93 25.32 23.00
C GLY A 13 -26.69 24.62 24.14
N ALA A 14 -28.02 24.69 24.16
CA ALA A 14 -28.85 24.06 25.20
C ALA A 14 -28.97 22.54 25.05
N ALA A 15 -28.91 22.01 23.83
CA ALA A 15 -28.96 20.57 23.57
C ALA A 15 -27.69 19.84 24.02
N ILE A 16 -26.51 20.48 23.91
CA ILE A 16 -25.21 19.88 24.30
C ILE A 16 -25.08 19.86 25.85
N VAL A 17 -25.59 20.85 26.53
CA VAL A 17 -25.53 20.90 28.01
C VAL A 17 -26.50 19.90 28.64
N LEU A 18 -27.67 19.65 28.02
CA LEU A 18 -28.64 18.68 28.50
C LEU A 18 -28.19 17.22 28.33
N THR A 19 -27.42 16.89 27.27
CA THR A 19 -26.86 15.54 27.08
C THR A 19 -25.75 15.26 28.08
N LEU A 20 -24.88 16.21 28.37
CA LEU A 20 -23.82 16.06 29.37
C LEU A 20 -24.39 15.96 30.81
N ALA A 21 -25.47 16.63 31.13
CA ALA A 21 -26.14 16.54 32.44
C ALA A 21 -26.84 15.19 32.65
N ALA A 22 -27.39 14.59 31.58
CA ALA A 22 -28.01 13.27 31.64
C ALA A 22 -26.99 12.16 31.89
N ASP A 23 -25.82 12.24 31.27
CA ASP A 23 -24.73 11.26 31.45
C ASP A 23 -24.13 11.32 32.87
N VAL A 24 -24.06 12.50 33.51
CA VAL A 24 -23.60 12.66 34.88
C VAL A 24 -24.67 12.18 35.89
N ALA A 25 -25.96 12.37 35.62
CA ALA A 25 -27.04 11.91 36.49
C ALA A 25 -27.13 10.36 36.53
N VAL A 26 -26.84 9.68 35.42
CA VAL A 26 -26.80 8.19 35.36
C VAL A 26 -25.59 7.63 36.15
N LEU A 27 -24.48 8.36 36.23
CA LEU A 27 -23.30 7.96 36.99
C LEU A 27 -23.48 8.17 38.50
N VAL A 28 -24.21 9.19 38.95
CA VAL A 28 -24.43 9.48 40.37
C VAL A 28 -25.58 8.62 40.97
N SER A 29 -26.59 8.24 40.21
CA SER A 29 -27.67 7.38 40.70
C SER A 29 -27.28 5.89 40.83
N ARG A 30 -26.09 5.47 40.37
CA ARG A 30 -25.56 4.11 40.58
C ARG A 30 -24.60 3.98 41.76
N ALA A 31 -24.34 5.06 42.49
CA ALA A 31 -23.40 5.05 43.62
C ALA A 31 -24.10 4.92 45.01
N GLY A 32 -25.39 4.69 45.07
CA GLY A 32 -26.15 4.57 46.30
C GLY A 32 -27.03 3.33 46.34
N GLY A 33 -26.44 2.18 46.62
CA GLY A 33 -27.14 0.93 46.89
C GLY A 33 -26.16 -0.07 47.49
N GLU A 34 -26.06 -0.06 48.82
CA GLU A 34 -25.44 -1.15 49.55
C GLU A 34 -26.32 -2.38 49.43
N ASP A 35 -25.81 -3.43 48.76
CA ASP A 35 -26.21 -4.80 48.94
C ASP A 35 -25.01 -5.69 48.91
N ASP A 36 -24.78 -6.33 50.06
CA ASP A 36 -23.77 -7.35 50.37
C ASP A 36 -23.89 -8.53 49.40
N ARG A 37 -22.99 -8.62 48.39
CA ARG A 37 -22.70 -9.85 47.64
C ARG A 37 -21.19 -10.05 47.55
N PRO A 38 -20.66 -11.30 47.65
CA PRO A 38 -19.22 -11.54 47.71
C PRO A 38 -18.56 -11.08 46.42
N ALA A 39 -17.43 -10.39 46.59
CA ALA A 39 -16.60 -9.85 45.53
C ALA A 39 -16.15 -10.92 44.58
N GLY A 40 -16.84 -11.05 43.42
CA GLY A 40 -16.31 -11.70 42.26
C GLY A 40 -15.18 -10.81 41.68
N ASP A 41 -14.08 -11.42 41.33
CA ASP A 41 -12.88 -10.83 40.73
C ASP A 41 -13.28 -9.79 39.67
N LEU A 42 -13.20 -8.53 40.02
CA LEU A 42 -13.27 -7.44 39.04
C LEU A 42 -11.97 -7.46 38.25
N VAL A 43 -11.98 -8.10 37.08
CA VAL A 43 -10.94 -7.89 36.09
C VAL A 43 -10.93 -6.40 35.73
N SER A 44 -10.01 -5.65 36.31
CA SER A 44 -9.79 -4.27 35.91
C SER A 44 -9.30 -4.28 34.46
N VAL A 45 -10.20 -3.92 33.54
CA VAL A 45 -9.79 -3.61 32.17
C VAL A 45 -8.96 -2.34 32.24
N ASP A 46 -7.65 -2.48 32.06
CA ASP A 46 -6.74 -1.36 31.98
C ASP A 46 -7.11 -0.47 30.78
N ARG A 47 -7.86 0.61 31.05
CA ARG A 47 -8.33 1.57 30.03
C ARG A 47 -7.19 2.32 29.35
N ASN A 48 -5.95 2.16 29.83
CA ASN A 48 -4.75 2.78 29.27
C ASN A 48 -3.95 1.86 28.36
N ALA A 49 -4.37 0.62 28.14
CA ALA A 49 -3.77 -0.20 27.10
C ALA A 49 -4.19 0.38 25.73
N ALA A 50 -3.34 1.20 25.15
CA ALA A 50 -3.47 1.56 23.74
C ALA A 50 -3.65 0.26 22.93
N PRO A 51 -4.61 0.19 21.98
CA PRO A 51 -4.83 -1.03 21.20
C PRO A 51 -3.48 -1.45 20.61
N GLN A 52 -2.94 -2.57 21.09
CA GLN A 52 -1.69 -3.10 20.52
C GLN A 52 -1.95 -3.39 19.05
N ALA A 53 -1.15 -2.76 18.19
CA ALA A 53 -1.23 -3.05 16.76
C ALA A 53 -1.09 -4.57 16.55
N PRO A 54 -1.94 -5.20 15.71
CA PRO A 54 -1.91 -6.64 15.51
C PRO A 54 -0.49 -7.09 15.17
N ALA A 55 0.02 -8.08 15.89
CA ALA A 55 1.36 -8.59 15.67
C ALA A 55 1.44 -9.30 14.32
N VAL A 56 2.40 -8.92 13.50
CA VAL A 56 2.73 -9.62 12.25
C VAL A 56 4.03 -10.39 12.48
N ALA A 57 4.00 -11.70 12.26
CA ALA A 57 5.18 -12.54 12.47
C ALA A 57 6.33 -12.14 11.53
N PRO A 58 7.58 -12.27 11.98
CA PRO A 58 8.76 -11.98 11.16
C PRO A 58 8.77 -12.82 9.88
N LEU A 59 9.29 -12.24 8.79
CA LEU A 59 9.50 -12.95 7.54
C LEU A 59 10.70 -13.90 7.69
N THR A 60 10.44 -15.21 7.74
CA THR A 60 11.51 -16.22 7.88
C THR A 60 11.91 -16.84 6.55
N ARG A 61 10.98 -16.92 5.59
CA ARG A 61 11.21 -17.56 4.30
C ARG A 61 10.34 -16.92 3.23
N ARG A 62 10.86 -16.86 2.00
CA ARG A 62 10.09 -16.38 0.83
C ARG A 62 9.71 -17.55 -0.07
N HIS A 63 8.53 -17.45 -0.65
CA HIS A 63 7.97 -18.38 -1.60
C HIS A 63 7.59 -17.66 -2.89
N ARG A 64 7.99 -18.19 -4.04
CA ARG A 64 7.49 -17.69 -5.31
C ARG A 64 6.08 -18.24 -5.54
N PRO A 65 5.06 -17.40 -5.76
CA PRO A 65 3.74 -17.89 -6.12
C PRO A 65 3.76 -18.46 -7.56
N ASP A 66 3.38 -19.72 -7.72
CA ASP A 66 3.34 -20.39 -9.02
C ASP A 66 1.90 -20.72 -9.46
N LEU A 67 0.98 -20.89 -8.50
CA LEU A 67 -0.43 -21.22 -8.76
C LEU A 67 -1.36 -20.43 -7.83
N LEU A 68 -2.49 -20.01 -8.39
CA LEU A 68 -3.65 -19.50 -7.65
C LEU A 68 -4.82 -20.48 -7.87
N VAL A 69 -5.34 -21.00 -6.77
CA VAL A 69 -6.56 -21.85 -6.74
C VAL A 69 -7.69 -21.00 -6.22
N ALA A 70 -8.86 -21.03 -6.83
CA ALA A 70 -10.04 -20.32 -6.35
C ALA A 70 -11.32 -21.13 -6.57
N GLY A 71 -12.08 -21.33 -5.52
CA GLY A 71 -13.40 -21.93 -5.50
C GLY A 71 -14.50 -20.90 -5.26
N ALA A 72 -15.74 -21.27 -5.52
CA ALA A 72 -16.91 -20.44 -5.22
C ALA A 72 -17.22 -20.39 -3.71
N SER A 73 -16.87 -21.45 -2.98
CA SER A 73 -17.06 -21.63 -1.53
C SER A 73 -15.75 -22.06 -0.87
N SER A 74 -15.75 -22.11 0.46
CA SER A 74 -14.61 -22.57 1.27
C SER A 74 -14.09 -23.92 0.78
N LEU A 75 -12.78 -24.04 0.70
CA LEU A 75 -12.13 -25.30 0.35
C LEU A 75 -12.12 -26.24 1.58
N PRO A 76 -12.44 -27.53 1.41
CA PRO A 76 -12.39 -28.47 2.52
C PRO A 76 -11.00 -28.54 3.15
N PRO A 77 -10.86 -28.51 4.49
CA PRO A 77 -9.57 -28.59 5.16
C PRO A 77 -8.72 -29.77 4.71
N GLN A 78 -9.35 -30.93 4.50
CA GLN A 78 -8.68 -32.14 4.01
C GLN A 78 -8.09 -31.95 2.60
N ALA A 79 -8.75 -31.17 1.70
CA ALA A 79 -8.22 -30.88 0.38
C ALA A 79 -7.02 -29.94 0.47
N VAL A 80 -7.06 -28.97 1.38
CA VAL A 80 -5.93 -28.08 1.66
C VAL A 80 -4.72 -28.87 2.16
N GLU A 81 -4.92 -29.77 3.12
CA GLU A 81 -3.84 -30.61 3.66
C GLU A 81 -3.28 -31.61 2.62
N ARG A 82 -4.13 -32.18 1.76
CA ARG A 82 -3.64 -32.95 0.62
C ARG A 82 -2.85 -32.09 -0.38
N ALA A 83 -3.27 -30.86 -0.63
CA ALA A 83 -2.54 -29.95 -1.50
C ALA A 83 -1.14 -29.65 -0.97
N ARG A 84 -0.95 -29.48 0.34
CA ARG A 84 0.37 -29.30 0.98
C ARG A 84 1.30 -30.48 0.73
N ARG A 85 0.76 -31.69 0.66
CA ARG A 85 1.53 -32.94 0.51
C ARG A 85 1.82 -33.31 -0.95
N ILE A 86 1.34 -32.55 -1.93
CA ILE A 86 1.65 -32.78 -3.35
C ILE A 86 3.16 -32.63 -3.56
N LYS A 87 3.78 -33.65 -4.18
CA LYS A 87 5.20 -33.62 -4.48
C LYS A 87 5.57 -32.38 -5.28
N GLY A 88 6.50 -31.59 -4.74
CA GLY A 88 7.01 -30.35 -5.34
C GLY A 88 6.34 -29.07 -4.87
N VAL A 89 5.28 -29.14 -4.06
CA VAL A 89 4.77 -27.98 -3.33
C VAL A 89 5.76 -27.59 -2.23
N ALA A 90 6.30 -26.38 -2.30
CA ALA A 90 7.27 -25.85 -1.36
C ALA A 90 6.64 -24.93 -0.31
N GLY A 91 5.44 -24.42 -0.58
CA GLY A 91 4.69 -23.57 0.31
C GLY A 91 3.26 -23.36 -0.18
N LEU A 92 2.35 -23.13 0.77
CA LEU A 92 0.95 -22.89 0.49
C LEU A 92 0.35 -22.01 1.58
N THR A 93 -0.43 -20.99 1.18
CA THR A 93 -1.24 -20.18 2.08
C THR A 93 -2.69 -20.15 1.64
N VAL A 94 -3.59 -20.16 2.62
CA VAL A 94 -5.04 -20.05 2.39
C VAL A 94 -5.42 -18.59 2.40
N VAL A 95 -6.21 -18.17 1.41
CA VAL A 95 -6.69 -16.80 1.27
C VAL A 95 -8.18 -16.77 0.94
N ASP A 96 -8.79 -15.62 1.14
CA ASP A 96 -10.18 -15.34 0.82
C ASP A 96 -10.21 -14.53 -0.49
N ALA A 97 -10.74 -15.05 -1.58
CA ALA A 97 -10.60 -14.43 -2.89
C ALA A 97 -11.97 -14.06 -3.50
N ALA A 98 -12.08 -12.84 -4.00
CA ALA A 98 -13.23 -12.42 -4.78
C ALA A 98 -12.89 -11.30 -5.77
N ARG A 99 -13.71 -11.14 -6.80
CA ARG A 99 -13.80 -9.87 -7.51
C ARG A 99 -14.78 -8.98 -6.76
N ALA A 100 -14.29 -7.87 -6.23
CA ALA A 100 -15.06 -6.96 -5.39
C ALA A 100 -14.94 -5.52 -5.89
N GLY A 101 -15.85 -4.67 -5.46
CA GLY A 101 -15.73 -3.23 -5.64
C GLY A 101 -14.72 -2.64 -4.66
N VAL A 102 -13.91 -1.69 -5.08
CA VAL A 102 -13.06 -0.86 -4.23
C VAL A 102 -13.04 0.55 -4.83
N GLY A 103 -13.57 1.53 -4.12
CA GLY A 103 -13.65 2.92 -4.60
C GLY A 103 -14.36 3.06 -5.95
N GLY A 104 -15.44 2.30 -6.17
CA GLY A 104 -16.19 2.29 -7.42
C GLY A 104 -15.61 1.43 -8.54
N ARG A 105 -14.44 0.82 -8.35
CA ARG A 105 -13.78 -0.05 -9.35
C ARG A 105 -13.94 -1.51 -9.00
N ARG A 106 -14.07 -2.35 -10.01
CA ARG A 106 -14.14 -3.80 -9.85
C ARG A 106 -12.76 -4.43 -10.04
N MET A 107 -12.21 -5.04 -8.99
CA MET A 107 -10.85 -5.59 -8.98
C MET A 107 -10.76 -6.92 -8.22
N GLY A 108 -9.64 -7.60 -8.39
CA GLY A 108 -9.31 -8.79 -7.62
C GLY A 108 -8.88 -8.39 -6.21
N LEU A 109 -9.63 -8.85 -5.21
CA LEU A 109 -9.38 -8.58 -3.79
C LEU A 109 -9.08 -9.88 -3.05
N LEU A 110 -7.98 -9.90 -2.29
CA LEU A 110 -7.65 -11.00 -1.38
C LEU A 110 -7.78 -10.57 0.08
N GLY A 111 -8.41 -11.45 0.86
CA GLY A 111 -8.30 -11.46 2.32
C GLY A 111 -7.19 -12.43 2.74
N VAL A 112 -6.22 -11.95 3.48
CA VAL A 112 -5.01 -12.71 3.79
C VAL A 112 -4.68 -12.69 5.28
N ASP A 113 -3.95 -13.68 5.73
CA ASP A 113 -3.18 -13.58 6.95
C ASP A 113 -1.86 -12.86 6.63
N PRO A 114 -1.63 -11.65 7.17
CA PRO A 114 -0.45 -10.86 6.88
C PRO A 114 0.87 -11.58 7.16
N SER A 115 0.91 -12.40 8.21
CA SER A 115 2.11 -13.11 8.64
C SER A 115 2.54 -14.21 7.66
N THR A 116 1.57 -14.91 7.07
CA THR A 116 1.86 -16.01 6.16
C THR A 116 1.90 -15.58 4.70
N PHE A 117 0.99 -14.69 4.28
CA PHE A 117 0.89 -14.27 2.89
C PHE A 117 2.06 -13.38 2.45
N ARG A 118 2.67 -12.61 3.36
CA ARG A 118 3.84 -11.79 3.05
C ARG A 118 5.00 -12.58 2.41
N ALA A 119 5.06 -13.87 2.69
CA ALA A 119 6.06 -14.76 2.10
C ALA A 119 5.87 -14.99 0.59
N PHE A 120 4.70 -14.72 0.03
CA PHE A 120 4.32 -15.05 -1.35
C PHE A 120 4.29 -13.84 -2.30
N VAL A 121 4.74 -12.69 -1.86
CA VAL A 121 4.77 -11.44 -2.65
C VAL A 121 6.19 -11.04 -3.03
N PRO A 122 6.38 -10.07 -3.94
CA PRO A 122 7.70 -9.55 -4.29
C PRO A 122 8.49 -9.08 -3.06
N GLU A 123 9.81 -9.15 -3.13
CA GLU A 123 10.73 -8.90 -2.02
C GLU A 123 10.46 -7.59 -1.29
N ALA A 124 10.42 -6.48 -2.01
CA ALA A 124 10.17 -5.18 -1.41
C ALA A 124 8.84 -5.09 -0.65
N THR A 125 7.79 -5.77 -1.17
CA THR A 125 6.49 -5.86 -0.48
C THR A 125 6.58 -6.80 0.73
N ALA A 126 7.25 -7.94 0.59
CA ALA A 126 7.39 -8.94 1.66
C ALA A 126 8.12 -8.39 2.89
N GLU A 127 9.15 -7.59 2.68
CA GLU A 127 10.02 -7.02 3.73
C GLU A 127 9.44 -5.77 4.42
N SER A 128 8.38 -5.18 3.88
CA SER A 128 7.76 -3.97 4.44
C SER A 128 6.88 -4.30 5.66
N ASP A 129 7.45 -4.34 6.86
CA ASP A 129 6.70 -4.58 8.10
C ASP A 129 5.56 -3.56 8.30
N GLN A 130 5.79 -2.30 7.91
CA GLN A 130 4.78 -1.26 8.02
C GLN A 130 3.55 -1.56 7.14
N LEU A 131 3.77 -2.05 5.92
CA LEU A 131 2.68 -2.47 5.02
C LEU A 131 1.83 -3.56 5.69
N TRP A 132 2.48 -4.60 6.22
CA TRP A 132 1.77 -5.75 6.80
C TRP A 132 1.06 -5.40 8.11
N ARG A 133 1.63 -4.52 8.93
CA ARG A 133 0.93 -3.94 10.08
C ARG A 133 -0.30 -3.11 9.67
N THR A 134 -0.18 -2.31 8.60
CA THR A 134 -1.32 -1.55 8.06
C THR A 134 -2.45 -2.46 7.60
N ILE A 135 -2.14 -3.57 6.91
CA ILE A 135 -3.13 -4.57 6.51
C ILE A 135 -3.73 -5.26 7.74
N ALA A 136 -2.90 -5.67 8.71
CA ALA A 136 -3.35 -6.31 9.94
C ALA A 136 -4.28 -5.42 10.78
N SER A 137 -4.06 -4.09 10.73
CA SER A 137 -4.92 -3.09 11.39
C SER A 137 -6.17 -2.70 10.58
N GLY A 138 -6.56 -3.47 9.57
CA GLY A 138 -7.78 -3.27 8.80
C GLY A 138 -7.66 -2.33 7.59
N GLY A 139 -6.47 -1.86 7.26
CA GLY A 139 -6.22 -1.11 6.01
C GLY A 139 -6.24 -2.00 4.78
N ILE A 140 -6.53 -1.39 3.61
CA ILE A 140 -6.36 -2.04 2.31
C ILE A 140 -5.05 -1.60 1.67
N ALA A 141 -4.28 -2.54 1.16
CA ALA A 141 -3.22 -2.25 0.21
C ALA A 141 -3.73 -2.48 -1.21
N VAL A 142 -3.52 -1.51 -2.09
CA VAL A 142 -3.92 -1.59 -3.50
C VAL A 142 -2.69 -1.60 -4.41
N SER A 143 -2.83 -2.14 -5.62
CA SER A 143 -1.72 -2.14 -6.57
C SER A 143 -1.37 -0.71 -6.99
N PHE A 144 -0.09 -0.47 -7.31
CA PHE A 144 0.35 0.84 -7.83
C PHE A 144 -0.43 1.26 -9.08
N GLU A 145 -0.85 0.31 -9.89
CA GLU A 145 -1.65 0.56 -11.09
C GLU A 145 -3.00 1.16 -10.74
N GLN A 146 -3.69 0.63 -9.72
CA GLN A 146 -4.98 1.14 -9.26
C GLN A 146 -4.88 2.48 -8.51
N GLY A 147 -3.71 2.80 -7.96
CA GLY A 147 -3.45 4.09 -7.32
C GLY A 147 -3.03 5.22 -8.28
N ARG A 148 -2.68 4.88 -9.51
CA ARG A 148 -1.99 5.78 -10.46
C ARG A 148 -2.79 7.01 -10.86
N ASP A 149 -4.10 6.92 -10.96
CA ASP A 149 -4.98 8.02 -11.39
C ASP A 149 -5.56 8.85 -10.23
N GLY A 150 -5.16 8.56 -9.00
CA GLY A 150 -5.60 9.28 -7.81
C GLY A 150 -7.01 8.96 -7.33
N ALA A 151 -7.71 7.99 -7.95
CA ALA A 151 -9.07 7.63 -7.51
C ALA A 151 -9.09 6.86 -6.17
N LEU A 152 -7.97 6.30 -5.77
CA LEU A 152 -7.78 5.60 -4.49
C LEU A 152 -6.64 6.25 -3.69
N PRO A 153 -6.77 7.50 -3.23
CA PRO A 153 -5.68 8.20 -2.57
C PRO A 153 -5.38 7.56 -1.21
N LEU A 154 -4.09 7.54 -0.85
CA LEU A 154 -3.65 7.04 0.45
C LEU A 154 -4.29 7.81 1.59
N GLY A 155 -4.72 7.09 2.62
CA GLY A 155 -5.42 7.66 3.77
C GLY A 155 -6.92 7.83 3.57
N ALA A 156 -7.42 7.82 2.34
CA ALA A 156 -8.87 7.93 2.08
C ALA A 156 -9.62 6.69 2.57
N VAL A 157 -10.83 6.90 3.06
CA VAL A 157 -11.78 5.83 3.36
C VAL A 157 -12.67 5.65 2.14
N VAL A 158 -12.69 4.45 1.60
CA VAL A 158 -13.43 4.12 0.38
C VAL A 158 -14.38 2.96 0.63
N THR A 159 -15.48 2.93 -0.12
CA THR A 159 -16.39 1.77 -0.11
C THR A 159 -15.71 0.60 -0.80
N ALA A 160 -15.70 -0.56 -0.14
CA ALA A 160 -15.14 -1.80 -0.68
C ALA A 160 -16.03 -2.99 -0.34
N GLY A 161 -15.80 -4.10 -1.04
CA GLY A 161 -16.47 -5.38 -0.77
C GLY A 161 -17.38 -5.83 -1.90
N ARG A 162 -18.17 -6.88 -1.60
CA ARG A 162 -19.19 -7.40 -2.52
C ARG A 162 -20.42 -6.49 -2.49
N SER A 163 -21.16 -6.42 -3.61
CA SER A 163 -22.38 -5.61 -3.68
C SER A 163 -23.42 -5.98 -2.62
N SER A 164 -23.40 -7.25 -2.15
CA SER A 164 -24.28 -7.74 -1.08
C SER A 164 -23.83 -7.36 0.33
N ALA A 165 -22.59 -6.91 0.52
CA ALA A 165 -22.02 -6.54 1.81
C ALA A 165 -20.94 -5.47 1.60
N PRO A 166 -21.32 -4.24 1.18
CA PRO A 166 -20.39 -3.14 1.04
C PRO A 166 -19.97 -2.65 2.44
N GLY A 167 -18.69 -2.40 2.61
CA GLY A 167 -18.10 -1.85 3.82
C GLY A 167 -17.19 -0.69 3.53
N GLN A 168 -16.64 -0.09 4.58
CA GLN A 168 -15.66 0.99 4.47
C GLN A 168 -14.27 0.47 4.81
N VAL A 169 -13.26 0.90 4.06
CA VAL A 169 -11.87 0.54 4.30
C VAL A 169 -10.96 1.72 3.98
N ARG A 170 -9.92 1.91 4.79
CA ARG A 170 -8.92 2.95 4.55
C ARG A 170 -7.86 2.45 3.58
N VAL A 171 -7.58 3.19 2.53
CA VAL A 171 -6.44 2.94 1.63
C VAL A 171 -5.16 3.24 2.41
N GLY A 172 -4.49 2.20 2.86
CA GLY A 172 -3.35 2.30 3.77
C GLY A 172 -2.00 2.24 3.07
N ALA A 173 -1.94 1.62 1.90
CA ALA A 173 -0.69 1.47 1.16
C ALA A 173 -0.91 1.21 -0.33
N TYR A 174 0.14 1.49 -1.13
CA TYR A 174 0.29 0.93 -2.46
C TYR A 174 1.39 -0.14 -2.43
N ALA A 175 1.14 -1.27 -3.09
CA ALA A 175 2.12 -2.35 -3.12
C ALA A 175 1.95 -3.23 -4.36
N SER A 176 3.05 -3.83 -4.83
CA SER A 176 2.98 -4.88 -5.85
C SER A 176 2.68 -6.21 -5.19
N MET A 177 1.62 -6.88 -5.60
CA MET A 177 1.25 -8.20 -5.07
C MET A 177 1.99 -9.33 -5.81
N GLY A 178 2.49 -9.08 -7.02
CA GLY A 178 3.19 -10.08 -7.84
C GLY A 178 2.30 -11.25 -8.30
N ILE A 179 1.00 -11.13 -8.14
CA ILE A 179 -0.01 -12.12 -8.53
C ILE A 179 -0.92 -11.43 -9.53
N GLY A 180 -0.97 -11.93 -10.77
CA GLY A 180 -1.82 -11.36 -11.81
C GLY A 180 -3.30 -11.33 -11.41
N ASP A 181 -4.04 -10.33 -11.86
CA ASP A 181 -5.45 -10.08 -11.56
C ASP A 181 -5.78 -9.81 -10.08
N ILE A 182 -4.78 -9.69 -9.21
CA ILE A 182 -4.94 -9.29 -7.82
C ILE A 182 -4.43 -7.86 -7.65
N ASP A 183 -5.38 -6.97 -7.42
CA ASP A 183 -5.13 -5.53 -7.33
C ASP A 183 -5.22 -5.00 -5.91
N ALA A 184 -5.80 -5.76 -4.98
CA ALA A 184 -5.97 -5.30 -3.61
C ALA A 184 -5.88 -6.44 -2.60
N VAL A 185 -5.39 -6.11 -1.39
CA VAL A 185 -5.23 -7.03 -0.27
C VAL A 185 -5.68 -6.38 1.03
N VAL A 186 -6.45 -7.13 1.82
CA VAL A 186 -6.87 -6.78 3.18
C VAL A 186 -6.58 -7.93 4.13
N SER A 187 -6.72 -7.75 5.44
CA SER A 187 -6.71 -8.85 6.39
C SER A 187 -7.91 -9.80 6.19
N ARG A 188 -7.81 -11.03 6.66
CA ARG A 188 -8.95 -11.98 6.59
C ARG A 188 -10.16 -11.52 7.41
N GLU A 189 -9.91 -10.80 8.49
CA GLU A 189 -10.97 -10.19 9.29
C GLU A 189 -11.71 -9.14 8.48
N GLN A 190 -10.97 -8.21 7.87
CA GLN A 190 -11.55 -7.19 7.00
C GLN A 190 -12.25 -7.81 5.78
N ALA A 191 -11.69 -8.87 5.18
CA ALA A 191 -12.30 -9.59 4.06
C ALA A 191 -13.69 -10.15 4.42
N ARG A 192 -13.83 -10.72 5.63
CA ARG A 192 -15.13 -11.19 6.13
C ARG A 192 -16.12 -10.05 6.28
N ALA A 193 -15.70 -8.92 6.86
CA ALA A 193 -16.53 -7.73 6.99
C ALA A 193 -16.98 -7.18 5.62
N LEU A 194 -16.15 -7.34 4.58
CA LEU A 194 -16.44 -6.96 3.20
C LEU A 194 -17.20 -8.04 2.41
N GLY A 195 -17.66 -9.12 3.04
CA GLY A 195 -18.48 -10.17 2.45
C GLY A 195 -17.73 -11.12 1.50
N LEU A 196 -16.40 -11.25 1.61
CA LEU A 196 -15.64 -12.22 0.81
C LEU A 196 -15.90 -13.64 1.29
N PRO A 197 -15.88 -14.64 0.38
CA PRO A 197 -15.93 -16.07 0.76
C PRO A 197 -14.72 -16.43 1.58
N THR A 198 -14.91 -17.07 2.72
CA THR A 198 -13.82 -17.46 3.63
C THR A 198 -13.12 -18.72 3.15
N GLY A 199 -11.77 -18.71 3.08
CA GLY A 199 -10.94 -19.89 2.80
C GLY A 199 -11.21 -20.54 1.45
N ASN A 200 -11.67 -19.80 0.47
CA ASN A 200 -12.05 -20.32 -0.83
C ASN A 200 -10.89 -20.39 -1.84
N ALA A 201 -9.69 -19.96 -1.46
CA ALA A 201 -8.57 -19.88 -2.38
C ALA A 201 -7.24 -20.26 -1.73
N LEU A 202 -6.26 -20.66 -2.57
CA LEU A 202 -4.89 -20.99 -2.16
C LEU A 202 -3.91 -20.30 -3.07
N VAL A 203 -2.84 -19.75 -2.49
CA VAL A 203 -1.63 -19.37 -3.21
C VAL A 203 -0.58 -20.44 -2.95
N ILE A 204 -0.03 -21.02 -4.02
CA ILE A 204 0.85 -22.19 -3.95
C ILE A 204 2.19 -21.87 -4.62
N SER A 205 3.27 -22.25 -3.95
CA SER A 205 4.62 -22.25 -4.48
C SER A 205 5.07 -23.65 -4.82
N ALA A 206 5.51 -23.86 -6.07
CA ALA A 206 6.03 -25.12 -6.56
C ALA A 206 7.25 -24.91 -7.48
N PRO A 207 8.33 -24.25 -7.01
CA PRO A 207 9.39 -23.71 -7.85
C PRO A 207 10.25 -24.76 -8.57
N LYS A 208 10.29 -25.97 -8.06
CA LYS A 208 11.09 -27.09 -8.61
C LYS A 208 10.24 -28.20 -9.23
N ALA A 209 8.93 -28.02 -9.31
CA ALA A 209 8.02 -29.02 -9.85
C ALA A 209 7.59 -28.69 -11.29
N ASP A 210 7.20 -29.70 -12.03
CA ASP A 210 6.40 -29.54 -13.23
C ASP A 210 5.00 -29.03 -12.80
N VAL A 211 4.73 -27.77 -13.08
CA VAL A 211 3.50 -27.09 -12.71
C VAL A 211 2.27 -27.83 -13.29
N GLY A 212 2.38 -28.40 -14.48
CA GLY A 212 1.31 -29.18 -15.10
C GLY A 212 0.96 -30.43 -14.31
N LYS A 213 1.96 -31.12 -13.73
CA LYS A 213 1.73 -32.30 -12.85
C LYS A 213 1.07 -31.87 -11.54
N VAL A 214 1.50 -30.73 -10.96
CA VAL A 214 0.87 -30.19 -9.74
C VAL A 214 -0.58 -29.82 -10.00
N VAL A 215 -0.88 -29.13 -11.13
CA VAL A 215 -2.27 -28.79 -11.53
C VAL A 215 -3.14 -30.05 -11.70
N LYS A 216 -2.61 -31.11 -12.34
CA LYS A 216 -3.34 -32.38 -12.49
C LYS A 216 -3.62 -33.04 -11.11
N ALA A 217 -2.66 -32.99 -10.19
CA ALA A 217 -2.84 -33.53 -8.84
C ALA A 217 -3.86 -32.71 -8.04
N LEU A 218 -3.81 -31.37 -8.11
CA LEU A 218 -4.78 -30.48 -7.48
C LEU A 218 -6.20 -30.74 -7.97
N LYS A 219 -6.42 -30.87 -9.28
CA LYS A 219 -7.75 -31.16 -9.87
C LYS A 219 -8.38 -32.46 -9.36
N LYS A 220 -7.59 -33.44 -8.88
CA LYS A 220 -8.09 -34.70 -8.34
C LYS A 220 -8.60 -34.58 -6.90
N ILE A 221 -8.12 -33.57 -6.16
CA ILE A 221 -8.41 -33.44 -4.73
C ILE A 221 -9.30 -32.25 -4.40
N LEU A 222 -9.40 -31.29 -5.32
CA LEU A 222 -10.22 -30.10 -5.14
C LEU A 222 -11.69 -30.34 -5.55
N PRO A 223 -12.65 -29.62 -4.93
CA PRO A 223 -14.06 -29.70 -5.32
C PRO A 223 -14.27 -29.35 -6.81
N ARG A 224 -15.31 -29.94 -7.41
CA ARG A 224 -15.71 -29.61 -8.78
C ARG A 224 -15.99 -28.11 -8.90
N GLY A 225 -15.60 -27.50 -10.02
CA GLY A 225 -15.77 -26.07 -10.26
C GLY A 225 -14.65 -25.17 -9.69
N THR A 226 -13.70 -25.75 -8.91
CA THR A 226 -12.52 -24.99 -8.47
C THR A 226 -11.63 -24.68 -9.68
N LYS A 227 -11.28 -23.41 -9.84
CA LYS A 227 -10.36 -22.93 -10.89
C LYS A 227 -8.92 -22.98 -10.38
N VAL A 228 -8.01 -23.42 -11.23
CA VAL A 228 -6.57 -23.40 -10.97
C VAL A 228 -5.91 -22.59 -12.05
N ALA A 229 -5.38 -21.44 -11.69
CA ALA A 229 -4.63 -20.56 -12.58
C ALA A 229 -3.13 -20.74 -12.34
N THR A 230 -2.37 -20.90 -13.39
CA THR A 230 -0.92 -20.82 -13.35
C THR A 230 -0.55 -19.36 -13.30
N LEU A 231 0.14 -18.97 -12.25
CA LEU A 231 0.74 -17.66 -12.16
C LEU A 231 2.01 -17.70 -12.99
N THR A 232 1.83 -17.56 -14.30
CA THR A 232 2.96 -17.36 -15.21
C THR A 232 3.78 -16.23 -14.61
N ARG A 233 5.10 -16.40 -14.61
CA ARG A 233 6.00 -15.28 -14.37
C ARG A 233 5.36 -14.05 -15.00
N SER A 234 5.11 -12.98 -14.22
CA SER A 234 5.32 -11.67 -14.81
C SER A 234 6.75 -11.77 -15.34
N ARG A 235 6.89 -12.20 -16.56
CA ARG A 235 8.07 -11.89 -17.33
C ARG A 235 8.15 -10.38 -17.13
N THR A 236 9.19 -9.90 -16.52
CA THR A 236 9.76 -8.63 -16.96
C THR A 236 9.52 -8.66 -18.46
N PRO A 237 8.70 -7.78 -19.03
CA PRO A 237 8.27 -7.96 -20.39
C PRO A 237 9.49 -8.20 -21.23
N ALA A 238 9.69 -9.45 -21.67
CA ALA A 238 10.54 -9.72 -22.81
C ALA A 238 9.91 -8.90 -23.91
N SER A 239 10.69 -8.10 -24.59
CA SER A 239 10.29 -7.20 -25.68
C SER A 239 9.02 -7.66 -26.37
N PRO A 240 7.96 -6.85 -26.39
CA PRO A 240 6.69 -7.28 -26.95
C PRO A 240 6.89 -7.61 -28.42
N ALA A 241 6.55 -8.84 -28.78
CA ALA A 241 6.30 -9.18 -30.17
C ALA A 241 5.35 -8.12 -30.73
N LYS A 242 5.73 -7.48 -31.85
CA LYS A 242 5.03 -6.40 -32.52
C LYS A 242 3.52 -6.64 -32.60
N GLN A 243 2.75 -6.11 -31.66
CA GLN A 243 1.32 -5.90 -31.84
C GLN A 243 1.15 -4.55 -32.56
N LYS A 244 0.86 -4.63 -33.85
CA LYS A 244 0.41 -3.47 -34.63
C LYS A 244 -0.90 -2.94 -34.02
N GLY A 245 -0.90 -1.69 -33.56
CA GLY A 245 -2.12 -0.89 -33.46
C GLY A 245 -2.62 -0.47 -32.08
N ARG A 246 -1.84 -0.58 -30.98
CA ARG A 246 -2.16 0.12 -29.72
C ARG A 246 -1.03 1.07 -29.34
N PRO A 247 -1.33 2.34 -28.95
CA PRO A 247 -0.32 3.23 -28.39
C PRO A 247 0.26 2.56 -27.13
N GLN A 248 1.54 2.24 -27.16
CA GLN A 248 2.25 1.80 -25.96
C GLN A 248 2.38 3.01 -25.04
N LEU A 249 1.66 2.98 -23.91
CA LEU A 249 1.92 3.90 -22.80
C LEU A 249 3.31 3.55 -22.26
N THR A 250 4.32 4.26 -22.74
CA THR A 250 5.62 4.29 -22.08
C THR A 250 5.41 5.01 -20.76
N GLY A 251 5.98 4.52 -19.65
CA GLY A 251 5.81 5.13 -18.32
C GLY A 251 6.41 6.55 -18.21
N ARG A 252 6.90 7.12 -19.31
CA ARG A 252 7.48 8.46 -19.38
C ARG A 252 6.70 9.34 -20.37
N PRO A 253 6.30 10.54 -19.97
CA PRO A 253 5.58 11.48 -20.84
C PRO A 253 6.38 11.96 -22.04
N ASP A 254 7.70 11.81 -22.06
CA ASP A 254 8.58 12.16 -23.16
C ASP A 254 8.69 11.08 -24.25
N GLY A 255 7.95 9.95 -24.08
CA GLY A 255 7.96 8.85 -25.04
C GLY A 255 9.22 7.96 -24.98
N ALA A 256 10.14 8.19 -24.06
CA ALA A 256 11.31 7.34 -23.91
C ALA A 256 10.89 5.93 -23.47
N SER A 257 11.33 4.89 -24.20
CA SER A 257 11.23 3.51 -23.76
C SER A 257 12.15 3.32 -22.57
N GLY A 258 11.58 3.06 -21.39
CA GLY A 258 12.37 2.84 -20.19
C GLY A 258 12.77 1.38 -20.07
N ASP A 259 14.05 1.15 -20.01
CA ASP A 259 14.61 -0.05 -19.42
C ASP A 259 14.52 0.03 -17.87
N ARG A 260 14.96 -1.02 -17.22
CA ARG A 260 14.98 -1.12 -15.76
C ARG A 260 15.59 0.15 -15.14
N THR A 261 14.89 0.84 -14.26
CA THR A 261 15.43 2.00 -13.54
C THR A 261 16.66 1.59 -12.74
N PRO A 262 17.85 2.10 -13.05
CA PRO A 262 19.03 1.83 -12.23
C PRO A 262 18.96 2.67 -10.95
N ILE A 263 19.04 2.01 -9.80
CA ILE A 263 19.13 2.65 -8.48
C ILE A 263 20.58 2.55 -8.02
N THR A 264 21.19 3.70 -7.75
CA THR A 264 22.56 3.78 -7.23
C THR A 264 22.56 4.14 -5.75
N GLY A 265 23.52 3.59 -4.99
CA GLY A 265 23.64 3.89 -3.55
C GLY A 265 22.51 3.31 -2.72
N ASN A 266 22.58 2.02 -2.39
CA ASN A 266 21.52 1.27 -1.72
C ASN A 266 21.35 1.55 -0.21
N ARG A 267 22.29 2.29 0.43
CA ARG A 267 22.17 2.64 1.85
C ARG A 267 21.18 3.80 1.99
N MET A 268 20.06 3.53 2.63
CA MET A 268 19.04 4.54 2.89
C MET A 268 18.24 4.20 4.14
N THR A 269 17.64 5.23 4.73
CA THR A 269 16.72 5.04 5.85
C THR A 269 15.44 4.32 5.39
N PRO A 270 14.74 3.62 6.31
CA PRO A 270 13.46 2.98 5.97
C PRO A 270 12.43 3.96 5.39
N THR A 271 12.41 5.21 5.88
CA THR A 271 11.55 6.27 5.35
C THR A 271 11.89 6.62 3.91
N MET A 272 13.17 6.83 3.59
CA MET A 272 13.60 7.13 2.22
C MET A 272 13.33 5.95 1.27
N ARG A 273 13.54 4.73 1.74
CA ARG A 273 13.21 3.53 0.97
C ARG A 273 11.71 3.45 0.61
N THR A 274 10.83 3.82 1.53
CA THR A 274 9.39 3.90 1.27
C THR A 274 9.08 4.93 0.19
N VAL A 275 9.64 6.12 0.30
CA VAL A 275 9.50 7.19 -0.71
C VAL A 275 10.02 6.74 -2.07
N LEU A 276 11.22 6.16 -2.11
CA LEU A 276 11.82 5.64 -3.34
C LEU A 276 10.91 4.64 -4.04
N LEU A 277 10.43 3.63 -3.31
CA LEU A 277 9.59 2.58 -3.89
C LEU A 277 8.25 3.12 -4.41
N GLU A 278 7.67 4.07 -3.69
CA GLU A 278 6.41 4.69 -4.09
C GLU A 278 6.59 5.58 -5.33
N ILE A 279 7.57 6.47 -5.31
CA ILE A 279 7.84 7.37 -6.46
C ILE A 279 8.28 6.57 -7.69
N ALA A 280 9.19 5.61 -7.55
CA ALA A 280 9.62 4.75 -8.66
C ALA A 280 8.48 3.87 -9.20
N GLY A 281 7.59 3.41 -8.33
CA GLY A 281 6.41 2.62 -8.72
C GLY A 281 5.35 3.41 -9.48
N LEU A 282 5.13 4.68 -9.10
CA LEU A 282 4.10 5.54 -9.68
C LEU A 282 4.58 6.25 -10.96
N PHE A 283 5.83 6.69 -10.98
CA PHE A 283 6.38 7.58 -12.00
C PHE A 283 7.51 6.96 -12.81
N GLY A 284 8.07 5.81 -12.40
CA GLY A 284 9.13 5.15 -13.15
C GLY A 284 8.68 4.62 -14.51
N PRO A 285 9.63 4.27 -15.38
CA PRO A 285 11.07 4.24 -15.09
C PRO A 285 11.73 5.62 -15.16
N PHE A 286 12.70 5.84 -14.28
CA PHE A 286 13.60 6.99 -14.36
C PHE A 286 14.91 6.57 -15.05
N PRO A 287 15.65 7.47 -15.72
CA PRO A 287 16.98 7.15 -16.26
C PRO A 287 17.94 6.59 -15.19
N VAL A 288 17.97 7.23 -14.04
CA VAL A 288 18.73 6.83 -12.83
C VAL A 288 18.00 7.35 -11.61
N ILE A 289 18.08 6.65 -10.48
CA ILE A 289 17.75 7.18 -9.16
C ILE A 289 19.03 7.12 -8.32
N GLY A 290 19.57 8.30 -7.96
CA GLY A 290 20.76 8.45 -7.14
C GLY A 290 20.40 8.67 -5.67
N CYS A 291 20.75 7.74 -4.77
CA CYS A 291 20.41 7.87 -3.36
C CYS A 291 21.65 8.12 -2.50
N TYR A 292 22.18 7.09 -1.85
CA TYR A 292 23.32 7.25 -0.94
C TYR A 292 24.62 7.62 -1.66
N ARG A 293 25.36 8.58 -1.12
CA ARG A 293 26.72 8.96 -1.53
C ARG A 293 27.63 9.02 -0.29
N SER A 294 28.79 8.36 -0.37
CA SER A 294 29.76 8.32 0.74
C SER A 294 30.74 9.49 0.74
N THR A 295 30.79 10.27 -0.35
CA THR A 295 31.76 11.36 -0.55
C THR A 295 31.07 12.62 -1.04
N GLY A 296 31.51 13.77 -0.54
CA GLY A 296 31.17 15.10 -1.10
C GLY A 296 29.80 15.67 -0.70
N ASP A 297 28.97 14.92 -0.02
CA ASP A 297 27.69 15.42 0.51
C ASP A 297 27.54 15.00 1.97
N PRO A 298 27.90 15.86 2.92
CA PRO A 298 27.76 15.58 4.34
C PRO A 298 26.31 15.64 4.85
N GLN A 299 25.34 15.92 3.93
CA GLN A 299 23.96 16.12 4.30
C GLN A 299 23.08 14.86 4.05
N ASP A 300 21.95 15.01 3.42
CA ASP A 300 20.90 14.00 3.40
C ASP A 300 21.24 12.76 2.57
N HIS A 301 22.02 12.88 1.49
CA HIS A 301 22.51 11.71 0.74
C HIS A 301 23.52 10.90 1.55
N GLY A 302 24.44 11.56 2.25
CA GLY A 302 25.41 10.90 3.13
C GLY A 302 24.77 10.18 4.31
N ASP A 303 23.62 10.66 4.76
CA ASP A 303 22.79 10.04 5.81
C ASP A 303 21.81 8.99 5.27
N GLY A 304 21.73 8.78 3.96
CA GLY A 304 20.74 7.91 3.32
C GLY A 304 19.31 8.42 3.42
N ARG A 305 19.12 9.73 3.54
CA ARG A 305 17.84 10.40 3.70
C ARG A 305 17.36 11.13 2.44
N ALA A 306 18.09 11.03 1.33
CA ALA A 306 17.72 11.69 0.08
C ALA A 306 17.89 10.76 -1.12
N CYS A 307 17.05 10.99 -2.14
CA CYS A 307 17.20 10.43 -3.48
C CYS A 307 16.94 11.48 -4.55
N ASP A 308 17.72 11.41 -5.64
CA ASP A 308 17.60 12.21 -6.85
C ASP A 308 16.91 11.37 -7.93
N PHE A 309 15.71 11.74 -8.31
CA PHE A 309 14.94 11.09 -9.38
C PHE A 309 15.26 11.81 -10.69
N MET A 310 16.17 11.20 -11.48
CA MET A 310 16.69 11.84 -12.69
C MET A 310 15.66 11.89 -13.82
N GLU A 311 15.50 13.05 -14.42
CA GLU A 311 14.70 13.29 -15.63
C GLU A 311 15.58 13.34 -16.89
N SER A 312 16.88 13.55 -16.70
CA SER A 312 17.91 13.39 -17.73
C SER A 312 19.24 13.02 -17.10
N THR A 313 20.24 12.67 -17.90
CA THR A 313 21.57 12.30 -17.43
C THR A 313 22.66 13.18 -18.06
N GLY A 314 23.85 13.20 -17.44
CA GLY A 314 24.99 13.95 -17.94
C GLY A 314 24.84 15.46 -17.86
N GLY A 315 24.11 15.99 -16.89
CA GLY A 315 23.94 17.43 -16.66
C GLY A 315 23.24 18.15 -17.80
N ARG A 316 22.39 17.47 -18.58
CA ARG A 316 21.66 18.04 -19.71
C ARG A 316 20.25 18.46 -19.29
N MET A 317 19.74 19.52 -19.92
CA MET A 317 18.35 19.92 -19.72
C MET A 317 17.41 18.80 -20.18
N PRO A 318 16.44 18.38 -19.34
CA PRO A 318 15.41 17.42 -19.74
C PRO A 318 14.57 17.93 -20.90
N SER A 319 14.04 17.01 -21.71
CA SER A 319 13.03 17.36 -22.71
C SER A 319 11.79 17.99 -22.07
N ALA A 320 10.96 18.68 -22.85
CA ALA A 320 9.71 19.29 -22.35
C ALA A 320 8.78 18.21 -21.73
N GLY A 321 8.78 16.98 -22.26
CA GLY A 321 8.05 15.86 -21.69
C GLY A 321 8.58 15.41 -20.33
N ALA A 322 9.90 15.25 -20.22
CA ALA A 322 10.57 14.90 -18.97
C ALA A 322 10.44 16.00 -17.91
N GLN A 323 10.47 17.29 -18.31
CA GLN A 323 10.20 18.39 -17.40
C GLN A 323 8.77 18.34 -16.81
N ARG A 324 7.75 18.04 -17.64
CA ARG A 324 6.37 17.84 -17.14
C ARG A 324 6.25 16.63 -16.23
N HIS A 325 7.01 15.58 -16.51
CA HIS A 325 7.09 14.40 -15.64
C HIS A 325 7.69 14.77 -14.27
N GLY A 326 8.83 15.47 -14.23
CA GLY A 326 9.41 15.99 -12.99
C GLY A 326 8.46 16.92 -12.23
N ASP A 327 7.68 17.77 -12.94
CA ASP A 327 6.62 18.59 -12.33
C ASP A 327 5.55 17.73 -11.64
N GLN A 328 5.20 16.57 -12.21
CA GLN A 328 4.24 15.63 -11.60
C GLN A 328 4.83 14.94 -10.37
N VAL A 329 6.07 14.47 -10.45
CA VAL A 329 6.82 13.88 -9.33
C VAL A 329 6.93 14.86 -8.17
N ALA A 330 7.37 16.10 -8.43
CA ALA A 330 7.53 17.13 -7.41
C ALA A 330 6.19 17.48 -6.75
N ARG A 331 5.12 17.67 -7.53
CA ARG A 331 3.77 17.92 -6.98
C ARG A 331 3.27 16.76 -6.13
N TYR A 332 3.47 15.53 -6.57
CA TYR A 332 3.08 14.35 -5.81
C TYR A 332 3.82 14.27 -4.48
N ALA A 333 5.14 14.46 -4.49
CA ALA A 333 5.98 14.44 -3.30
C ALA A 333 5.52 15.51 -2.28
N VAL A 334 5.25 16.74 -2.74
CA VAL A 334 4.73 17.84 -1.90
C VAL A 334 3.35 17.51 -1.33
N ALA A 335 2.43 17.04 -2.16
CA ALA A 335 1.06 16.70 -1.72
C ALA A 335 1.03 15.58 -0.66
N ASN A 336 2.00 14.68 -0.69
CA ASN A 336 2.10 13.54 0.20
C ASN A 336 3.19 13.68 1.28
N ALA A 337 3.81 14.86 1.42
CA ALA A 337 5.02 15.04 2.22
C ALA A 337 4.84 14.64 3.68
N ARG A 338 3.74 15.03 4.32
CA ARG A 338 3.46 14.68 5.73
C ARG A 338 3.31 13.18 5.94
N ARG A 339 2.63 12.51 5.03
CA ARG A 339 2.39 11.08 5.07
C ARG A 339 3.66 10.26 4.82
N LEU A 340 4.47 10.70 3.86
CA LEU A 340 5.72 10.03 3.47
C LEU A 340 6.92 10.40 4.34
N GLY A 341 6.76 11.34 5.27
CA GLY A 341 7.87 11.84 6.07
C GLY A 341 8.87 12.66 5.26
N ILE A 342 8.46 13.28 4.15
CA ILE A 342 9.31 14.13 3.33
C ILE A 342 9.58 15.43 4.07
N SER A 343 10.85 15.81 4.14
CA SER A 343 11.31 17.05 4.74
C SER A 343 11.25 18.22 3.76
N TYR A 344 11.81 18.00 2.58
CA TYR A 344 11.80 19.00 1.50
C TYR A 344 11.94 18.34 0.13
N VAL A 345 11.56 19.11 -0.89
CA VAL A 345 11.66 18.74 -2.31
C VAL A 345 12.36 19.89 -3.05
N ILE A 346 13.32 19.57 -3.93
CA ILE A 346 13.94 20.56 -4.81
C ILE A 346 13.66 20.17 -6.26
N TRP A 347 13.24 21.16 -7.07
CA TRP A 347 13.01 21.01 -8.50
C TRP A 347 13.11 22.36 -9.21
N LYS A 348 13.78 22.41 -10.34
CA LYS A 348 13.93 23.61 -11.18
C LYS A 348 14.37 24.84 -10.36
N GLN A 349 15.45 24.69 -9.60
CA GLN A 349 16.04 25.77 -8.77
C GLN A 349 15.07 26.34 -7.71
N HIS A 350 14.06 25.58 -7.31
CA HIS A 350 13.14 25.93 -6.23
C HIS A 350 13.12 24.85 -5.17
N ILE A 351 13.02 25.25 -3.92
CA ILE A 351 12.87 24.37 -2.76
C ILE A 351 11.50 24.57 -2.11
N TRP A 352 10.85 23.45 -1.81
CA TRP A 352 9.68 23.39 -0.96
C TRP A 352 10.00 22.64 0.33
N ASN A 353 9.47 23.09 1.47
CA ASN A 353 9.74 22.51 2.77
C ASN A 353 8.43 22.20 3.51
N VAL A 354 8.37 21.05 4.20
CA VAL A 354 7.17 20.60 4.94
C VAL A 354 6.79 21.54 6.10
N ARG A 355 7.75 22.33 6.59
CA ARG A 355 7.51 23.30 7.68
C ARG A 355 6.75 24.55 7.22
N GLY A 356 6.53 24.71 5.93
CA GLY A 356 5.74 25.80 5.35
C GLY A 356 6.52 26.73 4.45
N GLY A 357 5.84 27.78 3.94
CA GLY A 357 6.43 28.81 3.09
C GLY A 357 6.30 28.55 1.57
N GLY A 358 5.69 27.44 1.14
CA GLY A 358 5.54 27.12 -0.28
C GLY A 358 6.87 26.90 -1.01
N TRP A 359 6.84 26.99 -2.34
CA TRP A 359 8.02 26.94 -3.18
C TRP A 359 8.78 28.27 -3.11
N ARG A 360 10.09 28.21 -2.91
CA ARG A 360 10.98 29.38 -2.86
C ARG A 360 12.13 29.18 -3.82
N PRO A 361 12.56 30.23 -4.55
CA PRO A 361 13.74 30.14 -5.40
C PRO A 361 15.00 29.89 -4.57
N MET A 362 15.93 29.16 -5.14
CA MET A 362 17.28 28.95 -4.61
C MET A 362 18.28 29.80 -5.40
N GLU A 363 19.39 30.14 -4.76
CA GLU A 363 20.51 30.76 -5.43
C GLU A 363 21.10 29.88 -6.55
N ASP A 364 21.67 30.49 -7.56
CA ASP A 364 22.34 29.79 -8.64
C ASP A 364 23.64 29.14 -8.14
N ARG A 365 23.75 27.83 -8.31
CA ARG A 365 24.90 27.01 -7.89
C ARG A 365 25.82 26.65 -9.05
N GLY A 366 25.63 27.25 -10.23
CA GLY A 366 26.55 27.23 -11.37
C GLY A 366 26.33 26.12 -12.39
N SER A 367 25.55 25.07 -12.11
CA SER A 367 25.26 24.04 -13.10
C SER A 367 23.81 23.57 -13.08
N LEU A 368 23.35 22.98 -14.18
CA LEU A 368 21.99 22.44 -14.30
C LEU A 368 21.70 21.40 -13.19
N THR A 369 22.65 20.51 -12.93
CA THR A 369 22.51 19.48 -11.89
C THR A 369 22.49 20.08 -10.49
N GLN A 370 23.37 21.03 -10.17
CA GLN A 370 23.39 21.68 -8.87
C GLN A 370 22.13 22.54 -8.63
N ASN A 371 21.54 23.06 -9.71
CA ASN A 371 20.28 23.79 -9.69
C ASN A 371 19.05 22.89 -9.84
N HIS A 372 19.22 21.59 -9.83
CA HIS A 372 18.13 20.59 -9.87
C HIS A 372 17.18 20.76 -11.07
N TYR A 373 17.73 21.10 -12.25
CA TYR A 373 16.94 21.17 -13.48
C TYR A 373 16.80 19.81 -14.15
N ASP A 374 17.69 18.86 -13.86
CA ASP A 374 17.77 17.54 -14.48
C ASP A 374 17.23 16.40 -13.59
N HIS A 375 16.83 16.70 -12.33
CA HIS A 375 16.28 15.72 -11.38
C HIS A 375 15.39 16.36 -10.32
N VAL A 376 14.45 15.58 -9.81
CA VAL A 376 13.68 15.94 -8.60
C VAL A 376 14.41 15.36 -7.39
N HIS A 377 14.91 16.23 -6.52
CA HIS A 377 15.53 15.85 -5.26
C HIS A 377 14.46 15.74 -4.17
N ILE A 378 14.44 14.65 -3.44
CA ILE A 378 13.52 14.41 -2.32
C ILE A 378 14.31 13.99 -1.10
N SER A 379 14.17 14.75 0.00
CA SER A 379 14.72 14.42 1.32
C SER A 379 13.63 14.12 2.33
N VAL A 380 13.93 13.19 3.25
CA VAL A 380 13.01 12.79 4.33
C VAL A 380 13.46 13.28 5.70
N LEU A 381 12.53 13.36 6.64
CA LEU A 381 12.78 13.61 8.05
C LEU A 381 13.61 12.46 8.68
N ARG A 382 14.25 12.72 9.79
CA ARG A 382 15.01 11.71 10.56
C ARG A 382 14.10 10.68 11.18
#